data_1162a102b38f716be044ed038e2c013d
#
_entry.id   1162a102b38f716be044ed038e2c013d
#
_cell.length_a   1.000
_cell.length_b   1.000
_cell.length_c   1.000
_cell.angle_alpha   90.00
_cell.angle_beta   90.00
_cell.angle_gamma   90.00
#
_symmetry.space_group_name_H-M   'P 1'
#
loop_
_entity.id
_entity.type
_entity.pdbx_description
1 polymer ?
#
loop_
_entity_poly.entity_id
_entity_poly.type
_entity_poly.pdbx_seq_one_letter_code
_entity_poly.pdbx_strand_id
1 'polypeptide(L)'
;MSYRIAGIDVHKKILAVVMADVSAEGEYDFERRQFGSSPDQLRLLTEWLIEQKIQEVVMESTAQYWRPVWQTLEQHWKAECQTWEGAGPMAGTLHLAQAQSNRGPRGRKRDFVDAERLLKRLVAQELILSFVPDAEQRLWRTVVRRKYQLTCDRVRLQNQLESVLEEAHLKLSSLVSDLLGASARRMLKALADGETNPAALAALADRRLRATQQQLCDALGASKELNPVYRRLVKMALEELQLIEQQMDQLDHEIADLLSQHQIAVQRLVEVPGLGVDSAHQIIAEVGAAAATFPSEKHLASWVGVCPGEEESAGVSASNRSPKGNRFMRRLLNQAANAAVKVKGSIFEIVFRRLLPRLGYQQAIWAIAHRLCRLIWKILHQGVRYDERGPAVSQRSRGARTAKMIRELRSLGYNVELTGNPA
;
A
#
# COMPACT_ATOMS: atom_id res chain seq x y z
N MET A 1 -18.86 18.63 35.69
CA MET A 1 -19.29 17.80 34.54
C MET A 1 -18.54 16.48 34.66
N SER A 2 -19.26 15.38 34.64
CA SER A 2 -18.67 14.04 34.67
C SER A 2 -18.12 13.71 33.27
N TYR A 3 -16.87 13.28 33.16
CA TYR A 3 -16.26 12.83 31.92
C TYR A 3 -16.16 11.30 31.95
N ARG A 4 -16.98 10.64 31.13
CA ARG A 4 -17.09 9.19 31.10
C ARG A 4 -16.43 8.59 29.85
N ILE A 5 -15.54 7.65 30.08
CA ILE A 5 -14.72 7.04 29.05
C ILE A 5 -14.66 5.52 29.24
N ALA A 6 -14.55 4.76 28.18
CA ALA A 6 -14.38 3.31 28.24
C ALA A 6 -13.12 2.84 27.49
N GLY A 7 -12.39 1.91 28.10
CA GLY A 7 -11.30 1.15 27.52
C GLY A 7 -11.71 -0.29 27.24
N ILE A 8 -11.37 -0.82 26.07
CA ILE A 8 -11.73 -2.19 25.66
C ILE A 8 -10.47 -2.95 25.30
N ASP A 9 -10.16 -4.00 26.04
CA ASP A 9 -9.19 -5.00 25.60
C ASP A 9 -9.92 -6.07 24.80
N VAL A 10 -9.52 -6.18 23.51
CA VAL A 10 -10.24 -6.97 22.51
C VAL A 10 -9.55 -8.30 22.27
N HIS A 11 -10.24 -9.39 22.60
CA HIS A 11 -9.85 -10.77 22.28
C HIS A 11 -10.81 -11.42 21.26
N LYS A 12 -10.43 -12.58 20.78
CA LYS A 12 -11.21 -13.31 19.77
C LYS A 12 -12.65 -13.65 20.21
N LYS A 13 -12.84 -13.98 21.49
CA LYS A 13 -14.13 -14.46 22.02
C LYS A 13 -14.72 -13.53 23.09
N ILE A 14 -13.89 -12.73 23.72
CA ILE A 14 -14.22 -11.97 24.93
C ILE A 14 -13.69 -10.56 24.78
N LEU A 15 -14.43 -9.61 25.32
CA LEU A 15 -14.06 -8.22 25.44
C LEU A 15 -14.04 -7.87 26.93
N ALA A 16 -12.88 -7.43 27.43
CA ALA A 16 -12.79 -6.86 28.77
C ALA A 16 -12.96 -5.35 28.67
N VAL A 17 -14.05 -4.85 29.21
CA VAL A 17 -14.43 -3.43 29.13
C VAL A 17 -14.32 -2.82 30.51
N VAL A 18 -13.64 -1.69 30.59
CA VAL A 18 -13.53 -0.87 31.78
C VAL A 18 -14.04 0.52 31.45
N MET A 19 -15.05 0.97 32.11
CA MET A 19 -15.42 2.38 32.07
C MET A 19 -14.88 3.12 33.30
N ALA A 20 -14.67 4.41 33.16
CA ALA A 20 -14.36 5.31 34.27
C ALA A 20 -15.17 6.58 34.16
N ASP A 21 -15.65 7.03 35.33
CA ASP A 21 -16.04 8.41 35.56
C ASP A 21 -14.81 9.17 36.07
N VAL A 22 -14.37 10.18 35.32
CA VAL A 22 -13.14 10.93 35.62
C VAL A 22 -13.55 12.27 36.25
N SER A 23 -13.16 12.48 37.49
CA SER A 23 -13.40 13.75 38.20
C SER A 23 -12.48 14.87 37.71
N ALA A 24 -12.81 16.11 38.02
CA ALA A 24 -11.96 17.26 37.71
C ALA A 24 -10.62 17.22 38.47
N GLU A 25 -10.55 16.50 39.58
CA GLU A 25 -9.33 16.30 40.38
C GLU A 25 -8.45 15.15 39.82
N GLY A 26 -8.91 14.44 38.78
CA GLY A 26 -8.18 13.33 38.17
C GLY A 26 -8.36 11.99 38.87
N GLU A 27 -9.36 11.86 39.69
CA GLU A 27 -9.75 10.58 40.27
C GLU A 27 -10.60 9.77 39.32
N TYR A 28 -10.48 8.44 39.40
CA TYR A 28 -11.18 7.49 38.53
C TYR A 28 -12.09 6.59 39.37
N ASP A 29 -13.37 6.57 39.08
CA ASP A 29 -14.29 5.54 39.54
C ASP A 29 -14.51 4.52 38.44
N PHE A 30 -14.10 3.26 38.69
CA PHE A 30 -14.05 2.21 37.70
C PHE A 30 -15.20 1.21 37.82
N GLU A 31 -15.88 0.98 36.70
CA GLU A 31 -16.75 -0.19 36.53
C GLU A 31 -16.16 -1.14 35.50
N ARG A 32 -16.20 -2.45 35.76
CA ARG A 32 -15.66 -3.50 34.92
C ARG A 32 -16.74 -4.44 34.46
N ARG A 33 -16.82 -4.69 33.18
CA ARG A 33 -17.77 -5.63 32.60
C ARG A 33 -17.15 -6.45 31.47
N GLN A 34 -17.59 -7.69 31.32
CA GLN A 34 -17.15 -8.59 30.31
C GLN A 34 -18.27 -8.84 29.28
N PHE A 35 -17.96 -8.79 28.00
CA PHE A 35 -18.89 -9.11 26.92
C PHE A 35 -18.30 -10.17 26.01
N GLY A 36 -19.16 -10.92 25.29
CA GLY A 36 -18.72 -11.75 24.18
C GLY A 36 -18.49 -10.95 22.90
N SER A 37 -17.94 -11.61 21.87
CA SER A 37 -17.70 -11.00 20.55
C SER A 37 -18.79 -11.36 19.52
N SER A 38 -19.88 -12.03 19.90
CA SER A 38 -21.00 -12.29 19.01
C SER A 38 -21.82 -11.02 18.72
N PRO A 39 -22.55 -10.94 17.61
CA PRO A 39 -23.36 -9.75 17.30
C PRO A 39 -24.29 -9.30 18.41
N ASP A 40 -24.97 -10.25 19.08
CA ASP A 40 -25.88 -9.92 20.20
C ASP A 40 -25.12 -9.34 21.41
N GLN A 41 -23.94 -9.89 21.72
CA GLN A 41 -23.10 -9.39 22.81
C GLN A 41 -22.51 -8.00 22.47
N LEU A 42 -22.22 -7.72 21.21
CA LEU A 42 -21.78 -6.40 20.77
C LEU A 42 -22.95 -5.37 20.85
N ARG A 43 -24.19 -5.78 20.62
CA ARG A 43 -25.37 -4.92 20.86
C ARG A 43 -25.51 -4.60 22.34
N LEU A 44 -25.44 -5.62 23.22
CA LEU A 44 -25.48 -5.42 24.68
C LEU A 44 -24.35 -4.49 25.17
N LEU A 45 -23.14 -4.60 24.60
CA LEU A 45 -22.06 -3.66 24.87
C LEU A 45 -22.46 -2.23 24.47
N THR A 46 -23.03 -2.07 23.28
CA THR A 46 -23.47 -0.76 22.76
C THR A 46 -24.53 -0.13 23.65
N GLU A 47 -25.57 -0.89 24.04
CA GLU A 47 -26.63 -0.47 24.93
C GLU A 47 -26.08 -0.02 26.29
N TRP A 48 -25.18 -0.83 26.86
CA TRP A 48 -24.54 -0.49 28.14
C TRP A 48 -23.71 0.80 28.05
N LEU A 49 -22.93 1.01 26.95
CA LEU A 49 -22.18 2.25 26.75
C LEU A 49 -23.09 3.48 26.63
N ILE A 50 -24.25 3.32 26.00
CA ILE A 50 -25.29 4.37 25.89
C ILE A 50 -25.91 4.68 27.26
N GLU A 51 -26.32 3.65 28.00
CA GLU A 51 -26.89 3.79 29.36
C GLU A 51 -25.93 4.51 30.31
N GLN A 52 -24.63 4.16 30.21
CA GLN A 52 -23.60 4.78 31.04
C GLN A 52 -23.17 6.17 30.53
N LYS A 53 -23.74 6.65 29.41
CA LYS A 53 -23.41 7.95 28.79
C LYS A 53 -21.91 8.10 28.53
N ILE A 54 -21.26 7.03 28.00
CA ILE A 54 -19.86 7.04 27.67
C ILE A 54 -19.62 8.01 26.49
N GLN A 55 -18.67 8.92 26.65
CA GLN A 55 -18.35 9.95 25.64
C GLN A 55 -17.25 9.49 24.66
N GLU A 56 -16.27 8.77 25.17
CA GLU A 56 -15.17 8.27 24.37
C GLU A 56 -14.92 6.78 24.63
N VAL A 57 -14.54 6.06 23.57
CA VAL A 57 -14.14 4.65 23.66
C VAL A 57 -12.78 4.44 23.02
N VAL A 58 -11.89 3.76 23.73
CA VAL A 58 -10.58 3.35 23.19
C VAL A 58 -10.45 1.84 23.18
N MET A 59 -9.92 1.30 22.08
CA MET A 59 -9.57 -0.11 21.95
C MET A 59 -8.21 -0.31 21.31
N GLU A 60 -7.58 -1.47 21.55
CA GLU A 60 -6.27 -1.79 20.95
C GLU A 60 -6.43 -2.50 19.59
N SER A 61 -5.57 -2.18 18.64
CA SER A 61 -5.55 -2.75 17.28
C SER A 61 -4.99 -4.18 17.23
N THR A 62 -5.46 -5.09 18.11
CA THR A 62 -4.98 -6.46 18.16
C THR A 62 -5.55 -7.29 17.02
N ALA A 63 -4.68 -7.74 16.10
CA ALA A 63 -5.00 -8.53 14.90
C ALA A 63 -6.18 -7.93 14.09
N GLN A 64 -7.25 -8.72 13.88
CA GLN A 64 -8.47 -8.30 13.15
C GLN A 64 -9.69 -8.21 14.08
N TYR A 65 -9.54 -8.56 15.36
CA TYR A 65 -10.66 -8.75 16.30
C TYR A 65 -11.35 -7.46 16.67
N TRP A 66 -10.67 -6.32 16.60
CA TRP A 66 -11.22 -5.00 16.84
C TRP A 66 -12.26 -4.54 15.80
N ARG A 67 -12.20 -5.08 14.57
CA ARG A 67 -13.06 -4.61 13.47
C ARG A 67 -14.55 -4.78 13.69
N PRO A 68 -15.07 -5.95 14.09
CA PRO A 68 -16.49 -6.10 14.39
C PRO A 68 -16.95 -5.17 15.52
N VAL A 69 -16.12 -5.03 16.56
CA VAL A 69 -16.41 -4.12 17.69
C VAL A 69 -16.49 -2.68 17.20
N TRP A 70 -15.49 -2.22 16.46
CA TRP A 70 -15.46 -0.88 15.87
C TRP A 70 -16.69 -0.61 15.00
N GLN A 71 -17.01 -1.53 14.11
CA GLN A 71 -18.12 -1.37 13.17
C GLN A 71 -19.46 -1.26 13.91
N THR A 72 -19.70 -2.09 14.92
CA THR A 72 -20.93 -2.03 15.70
C THR A 72 -21.03 -0.73 16.49
N LEU A 73 -19.94 -0.30 17.13
CA LEU A 73 -19.92 0.96 17.85
C LEU A 73 -20.05 2.18 16.93
N GLU A 74 -19.43 2.15 15.75
CA GLU A 74 -19.56 3.21 14.76
C GLU A 74 -20.99 3.35 14.26
N GLN A 75 -21.69 2.23 14.01
CA GLN A 75 -23.04 2.22 13.47
C GLN A 75 -24.13 2.58 14.51
N HIS A 76 -23.95 2.16 15.75
CA HIS A 76 -25.02 2.26 16.75
C HIS A 76 -24.68 3.23 17.88
N TRP A 77 -23.54 3.06 18.55
CA TRP A 77 -23.18 3.91 19.69
C TRP A 77 -22.81 5.33 19.26
N LYS A 78 -21.96 5.49 18.25
CA LYS A 78 -21.56 6.83 17.77
C LYS A 78 -22.73 7.61 17.19
N ALA A 79 -23.64 6.96 16.48
CA ALA A 79 -24.83 7.58 15.94
C ALA A 79 -25.74 8.09 17.06
N GLU A 80 -25.93 7.32 18.13
CA GLU A 80 -26.74 7.71 19.30
C GLU A 80 -26.11 8.88 20.06
N CYS A 81 -24.78 8.86 20.27
CA CYS A 81 -24.09 9.96 20.94
C CYS A 81 -24.29 11.31 20.27
N GLN A 82 -24.48 11.33 18.96
CA GLN A 82 -24.72 12.58 18.20
C GLN A 82 -26.08 13.20 18.47
N THR A 83 -27.01 12.45 19.04
CA THR A 83 -28.37 12.93 19.41
C THR A 83 -28.43 13.47 20.81
N TRP A 84 -27.41 13.33 21.64
CA TRP A 84 -27.44 13.73 23.06
C TRP A 84 -27.42 15.24 23.20
N GLU A 85 -28.41 15.78 23.94
CA GLU A 85 -28.46 17.20 24.28
C GLU A 85 -27.29 17.56 25.22
N GLY A 86 -26.57 18.62 24.91
CA GLY A 86 -25.42 19.08 25.69
C GLY A 86 -24.16 18.18 25.56
N ALA A 87 -24.12 17.28 24.57
CA ALA A 87 -22.94 16.48 24.32
C ALA A 87 -21.74 17.37 24.00
N GLY A 88 -20.61 17.12 24.65
CA GLY A 88 -19.35 17.81 24.37
C GLY A 88 -18.77 17.39 23.00
N PRO A 89 -17.77 18.10 22.47
CA PRO A 89 -17.19 17.86 21.14
C PRO A 89 -16.56 16.47 20.98
N MET A 90 -16.29 15.78 22.08
CA MET A 90 -15.68 14.43 22.10
C MET A 90 -16.72 13.31 22.18
N ALA A 91 -18.02 13.62 22.35
CA ALA A 91 -19.06 12.60 22.46
C ALA A 91 -19.15 11.76 21.17
N GLY A 92 -19.16 10.44 21.34
CA GLY A 92 -19.15 9.49 20.22
C GLY A 92 -17.79 9.33 19.53
N THR A 93 -16.67 9.65 20.21
CA THR A 93 -15.35 9.48 19.64
C THR A 93 -14.78 8.09 19.92
N LEU A 94 -14.44 7.39 18.83
CA LEU A 94 -13.78 6.09 18.86
C LEU A 94 -12.29 6.24 18.61
N HIS A 95 -11.47 5.64 19.46
CA HIS A 95 -10.02 5.63 19.37
C HIS A 95 -9.49 4.21 19.17
N LEU A 96 -8.59 4.04 18.20
CA LEU A 96 -7.87 2.79 18.00
C LEU A 96 -6.40 2.99 18.38
N ALA A 97 -5.98 2.39 19.48
CA ALA A 97 -4.60 2.46 19.95
C ALA A 97 -3.70 1.52 19.14
N GLN A 98 -2.52 1.98 18.79
CA GLN A 98 -1.54 1.17 18.05
C GLN A 98 -0.88 0.14 18.98
N ALA A 99 -1.21 -1.15 18.82
CA ALA A 99 -0.77 -2.23 19.70
C ALA A 99 0.75 -2.31 19.91
N GLN A 100 1.54 -2.06 18.85
CA GLN A 100 2.99 -2.17 18.94
C GLN A 100 3.63 -1.03 19.76
N SER A 101 3.12 0.19 19.64
CA SER A 101 3.65 1.39 20.32
C SER A 101 3.12 1.55 21.74
N ASN A 102 1.96 0.94 22.03
CA ASN A 102 1.28 1.04 23.33
C ASN A 102 1.49 -0.21 24.22
N ARG A 103 2.48 -1.05 23.89
CA ARG A 103 2.78 -2.24 24.70
C ARG A 103 2.98 -1.90 26.17
N GLY A 104 2.30 -2.65 27.02
CA GLY A 104 2.51 -2.61 28.46
C GLY A 104 3.85 -3.21 28.88
N PRO A 105 4.28 -2.96 30.12
CA PRO A 105 5.43 -3.60 30.70
C PRO A 105 5.32 -5.13 30.65
N ARG A 106 6.45 -5.83 30.57
CA ARG A 106 6.47 -7.28 30.59
C ARG A 106 5.97 -7.77 31.95
N GLY A 107 4.98 -8.66 31.97
CA GLY A 107 4.42 -9.20 33.20
C GLY A 107 3.21 -10.10 32.94
N ARG A 108 2.51 -10.49 34.02
CA ARG A 108 1.30 -11.30 33.95
C ARG A 108 0.16 -10.46 33.36
N LYS A 109 -0.26 -10.80 32.13
CA LYS A 109 -1.40 -10.12 31.48
C LYS A 109 -2.70 -10.35 32.29
N ARG A 110 -3.44 -9.28 32.48
CA ARG A 110 -4.81 -9.27 33.03
C ARG A 110 -5.65 -8.34 32.18
N ASP A 111 -6.64 -8.85 31.50
CA ASP A 111 -7.40 -8.16 30.47
C ASP A 111 -8.01 -6.82 30.96
N PHE A 112 -8.59 -6.79 32.16
CA PHE A 112 -9.11 -5.54 32.75
C PHE A 112 -8.00 -4.52 33.08
N VAL A 113 -6.81 -4.96 33.49
CA VAL A 113 -5.67 -4.06 33.75
C VAL A 113 -5.15 -3.46 32.44
N ASP A 114 -5.17 -4.24 31.35
CA ASP A 114 -4.79 -3.74 30.04
C ASP A 114 -5.83 -2.73 29.50
N ALA A 115 -7.13 -2.97 29.70
CA ALA A 115 -8.20 -2.02 29.37
C ALA A 115 -8.11 -0.71 30.19
N GLU A 116 -7.87 -0.80 31.52
CA GLU A 116 -7.64 0.36 32.39
C GLU A 116 -6.43 1.19 31.94
N ARG A 117 -5.34 0.51 31.58
CA ARG A 117 -4.13 1.18 31.09
C ARG A 117 -4.40 1.98 29.80
N LEU A 118 -5.15 1.40 28.85
CA LEU A 118 -5.53 2.10 27.62
C LEU A 118 -6.34 3.35 27.95
N LEU A 119 -7.33 3.23 28.83
CA LEU A 119 -8.18 4.32 29.27
C LEU A 119 -7.35 5.44 29.94
N LYS A 120 -6.54 5.12 30.96
CA LYS A 120 -5.69 6.10 31.66
C LYS A 120 -4.74 6.84 30.72
N ARG A 121 -4.11 6.11 29.77
CA ARG A 121 -3.21 6.71 28.79
C ARG A 121 -3.94 7.56 27.75
N LEU A 122 -5.22 7.26 27.44
CA LEU A 122 -6.01 8.14 26.59
C LEU A 122 -6.27 9.48 27.28
N VAL A 123 -6.71 9.45 28.54
CA VAL A 123 -6.91 10.66 29.35
C VAL A 123 -5.63 11.49 29.46
N ALA A 124 -4.48 10.82 29.67
CA ALA A 124 -3.16 11.47 29.70
C ALA A 124 -2.64 11.93 28.33
N GLN A 125 -3.35 11.67 27.24
CA GLN A 125 -2.94 11.95 25.85
C GLN A 125 -1.60 11.29 25.43
N GLU A 126 -1.26 10.16 26.03
CA GLU A 126 -0.02 9.43 25.78
C GLU A 126 -0.15 8.34 24.71
N LEU A 127 -1.36 8.08 24.21
CA LEU A 127 -1.58 7.01 23.22
C LEU A 127 -1.15 7.42 21.82
N ILE A 128 -0.45 6.53 21.15
CA ILE A 128 -0.27 6.61 19.70
C ILE A 128 -1.48 5.97 19.05
N LEU A 129 -2.32 6.79 18.44
CA LEU A 129 -3.55 6.36 17.81
C LEU A 129 -3.34 5.96 16.35
N SER A 130 -4.10 4.96 15.92
CA SER A 130 -4.16 4.52 14.53
C SER A 130 -5.37 5.19 13.85
N PHE A 131 -5.15 5.73 12.67
CA PHE A 131 -6.26 6.21 11.85
C PHE A 131 -7.09 5.04 11.31
N VAL A 132 -8.39 5.08 11.55
CA VAL A 132 -9.37 4.15 10.97
C VAL A 132 -10.19 4.94 9.95
N PRO A 133 -10.14 4.60 8.66
CA PRO A 133 -10.96 5.24 7.65
C PRO A 133 -12.44 4.87 7.83
N ASP A 134 -13.31 5.62 7.14
CA ASP A 134 -14.74 5.31 7.08
C ASP A 134 -15.03 3.90 6.54
N ALA A 135 -16.28 3.46 6.65
CA ALA A 135 -16.69 2.11 6.27
C ALA A 135 -16.47 1.83 4.79
N GLU A 136 -16.74 2.82 3.93
CA GLU A 136 -16.60 2.71 2.49
C GLU A 136 -15.13 2.53 2.07
N GLN A 137 -14.24 3.39 2.59
CA GLN A 137 -12.81 3.26 2.31
C GLN A 137 -12.22 1.96 2.90
N ARG A 138 -12.74 1.46 4.03
CA ARG A 138 -12.35 0.14 4.57
C ARG A 138 -12.73 -1.00 3.60
N LEU A 139 -13.87 -0.90 2.92
CA LEU A 139 -14.29 -1.86 1.91
C LEU A 139 -13.35 -1.81 0.70
N TRP A 140 -13.03 -0.63 0.15
CA TRP A 140 -12.03 -0.47 -0.92
C TRP A 140 -10.70 -1.10 -0.56
N ARG A 141 -10.19 -0.85 0.65
CA ARG A 141 -8.96 -1.48 1.15
C ARG A 141 -9.06 -3.00 1.18
N THR A 142 -10.21 -3.55 1.52
CA THR A 142 -10.40 -5.01 1.58
C THR A 142 -10.26 -5.61 0.19
N VAL A 143 -10.90 -5.03 -0.82
CA VAL A 143 -10.86 -5.50 -2.22
C VAL A 143 -9.44 -5.39 -2.78
N VAL A 144 -8.80 -4.20 -2.73
CA VAL A 144 -7.46 -4.01 -3.30
C VAL A 144 -6.38 -4.84 -2.59
N ARG A 145 -6.53 -5.06 -1.29
CA ARG A 145 -5.59 -5.90 -0.53
C ARG A 145 -5.78 -7.37 -0.82
N ARG A 146 -7.01 -7.83 -1.11
CA ARG A 146 -7.24 -9.19 -1.60
C ARG A 146 -6.60 -9.38 -2.97
N LYS A 147 -6.77 -8.46 -3.90
CA LYS A 147 -6.10 -8.49 -5.21
C LYS A 147 -4.57 -8.55 -5.06
N TYR A 148 -4.00 -7.78 -4.11
CA TYR A 148 -2.57 -7.87 -3.82
C TYR A 148 -2.15 -9.26 -3.31
N GLN A 149 -2.97 -9.93 -2.49
CA GLN A 149 -2.69 -11.31 -2.07
C GLN A 149 -2.63 -12.23 -3.30
N LEU A 150 -3.62 -12.16 -4.19
CA LEU A 150 -3.63 -12.95 -5.43
C LEU A 150 -2.42 -12.66 -6.32
N THR A 151 -1.96 -11.40 -6.38
CA THR A 151 -0.71 -11.05 -7.08
C THR A 151 0.50 -11.77 -6.47
N CYS A 152 0.58 -11.85 -5.13
CA CYS A 152 1.64 -12.60 -4.45
C CYS A 152 1.52 -14.11 -4.72
N ASP A 153 0.31 -14.65 -4.72
CA ASP A 153 0.05 -16.06 -4.99
C ASP A 153 0.44 -16.42 -6.44
N ARG A 154 0.12 -15.55 -7.40
CA ARG A 154 0.54 -15.67 -8.79
C ARG A 154 2.07 -15.74 -8.95
N VAL A 155 2.81 -14.87 -8.25
CA VAL A 155 4.28 -14.90 -8.29
C VAL A 155 4.83 -16.17 -7.63
N ARG A 156 4.22 -16.61 -6.52
CA ARG A 156 4.62 -17.87 -5.86
C ARG A 156 4.40 -19.07 -6.79
N LEU A 157 3.25 -19.13 -7.45
CA LEU A 157 2.92 -20.17 -8.40
C LEU A 157 3.88 -20.18 -9.60
N GLN A 158 4.26 -19.01 -10.11
CA GLN A 158 5.29 -18.90 -11.17
C GLN A 158 6.62 -19.52 -10.75
N ASN A 159 7.08 -19.22 -9.53
CA ASN A 159 8.33 -19.79 -9.01
C ASN A 159 8.22 -21.31 -8.79
N GLN A 160 7.06 -21.81 -8.35
CA GLN A 160 6.82 -23.24 -8.22
C GLN A 160 6.80 -23.94 -9.59
N LEU A 161 6.14 -23.35 -10.59
CA LEU A 161 6.15 -23.85 -11.96
C LEU A 161 7.55 -23.90 -12.55
N GLU A 162 8.36 -22.87 -12.33
CA GLU A 162 9.76 -22.83 -12.74
C GLU A 162 10.56 -23.97 -12.08
N SER A 163 10.38 -24.22 -10.78
CA SER A 163 11.03 -25.33 -10.08
C SER A 163 10.65 -26.68 -10.68
N VAL A 164 9.37 -26.91 -10.96
CA VAL A 164 8.88 -28.16 -11.59
C VAL A 164 9.50 -28.37 -12.98
N LEU A 165 9.61 -27.29 -13.77
CA LEU A 165 10.22 -27.37 -15.09
C LEU A 165 11.73 -27.65 -15.02
N GLU A 166 12.43 -27.04 -14.07
CA GLU A 166 13.87 -27.29 -13.84
C GLU A 166 14.12 -28.75 -13.44
N GLU A 167 13.32 -29.31 -12.52
CA GLU A 167 13.39 -30.72 -12.12
C GLU A 167 13.08 -31.66 -13.30
N ALA A 168 12.19 -31.26 -14.19
CA ALA A 168 11.86 -32.00 -15.41
C ALA A 168 12.86 -31.80 -16.54
N HIS A 169 13.98 -31.10 -16.33
CA HIS A 169 14.99 -30.74 -17.34
C HIS A 169 14.44 -29.92 -18.51
N LEU A 170 13.37 -29.16 -18.32
CA LEU A 170 12.77 -28.24 -19.30
C LEU A 170 13.26 -26.81 -19.04
N LYS A 171 14.19 -26.33 -19.87
CA LYS A 171 14.89 -25.05 -19.69
C LYS A 171 14.17 -23.84 -20.31
N LEU A 172 12.83 -23.86 -20.34
CA LEU A 172 12.03 -22.82 -20.97
C LEU A 172 12.21 -21.44 -20.33
N SER A 173 12.35 -21.37 -19.01
CA SER A 173 12.52 -20.13 -18.24
C SER A 173 13.77 -19.33 -18.65
N SER A 174 14.81 -20.00 -19.15
CA SER A 174 16.04 -19.36 -19.63
C SER A 174 15.89 -18.62 -20.98
N LEU A 175 14.85 -18.96 -21.74
CA LEU A 175 14.62 -18.45 -23.10
C LEU A 175 13.44 -17.46 -23.18
N VAL A 176 12.54 -17.47 -22.19
CA VAL A 176 11.40 -16.56 -22.13
C VAL A 176 11.56 -15.55 -21.00
N SER A 177 11.23 -14.31 -21.24
CA SER A 177 11.29 -13.27 -20.21
C SER A 177 10.17 -13.38 -19.16
N ASP A 178 9.08 -14.05 -19.53
CA ASP A 178 7.93 -14.30 -18.66
C ASP A 178 7.39 -15.70 -18.93
N LEU A 179 7.53 -16.58 -17.95
CA LEU A 179 7.05 -17.97 -18.01
C LEU A 179 5.52 -18.04 -18.07
N LEU A 180 4.83 -17.01 -17.60
CA LEU A 180 3.38 -16.88 -17.69
C LEU A 180 2.92 -16.05 -18.90
N GLY A 181 3.81 -15.66 -19.77
CA GLY A 181 3.53 -14.96 -21.02
C GLY A 181 2.85 -15.86 -22.07
N ALA A 182 2.20 -15.25 -23.05
CA ALA A 182 1.36 -15.96 -24.04
C ALA A 182 2.06 -17.13 -24.75
N SER A 183 3.34 -16.95 -25.17
CA SER A 183 4.10 -18.01 -25.84
C SER A 183 4.41 -19.18 -24.92
N ALA A 184 4.92 -18.89 -23.71
CA ALA A 184 5.23 -19.93 -22.75
C ALA A 184 3.97 -20.71 -22.32
N ARG A 185 2.85 -20.02 -22.10
CA ARG A 185 1.58 -20.66 -21.75
C ARG A 185 1.08 -21.62 -22.83
N ARG A 186 1.18 -21.23 -24.11
CA ARG A 186 0.75 -22.13 -25.20
C ARG A 186 1.60 -23.39 -25.22
N MET A 187 2.92 -23.25 -25.10
CA MET A 187 3.84 -24.40 -25.05
C MET A 187 3.57 -25.27 -23.82
N LEU A 188 3.45 -24.67 -22.63
CA LEU A 188 3.19 -25.40 -21.38
C LEU A 188 1.84 -26.08 -21.37
N LYS A 189 0.79 -25.46 -21.96
CA LYS A 189 -0.53 -26.07 -22.09
C LYS A 189 -0.47 -27.29 -23.02
N ALA A 190 0.13 -27.18 -24.20
CA ALA A 190 0.29 -28.31 -25.11
C ALA A 190 1.11 -29.45 -24.46
N LEU A 191 2.19 -29.11 -23.74
CA LEU A 191 2.97 -30.06 -22.95
C LEU A 191 2.11 -30.77 -21.90
N ALA A 192 1.27 -30.01 -21.15
CA ALA A 192 0.37 -30.56 -20.15
C ALA A 192 -0.73 -31.45 -20.76
N ASP A 193 -1.19 -31.12 -21.97
CA ASP A 193 -2.21 -31.87 -22.72
C ASP A 193 -1.65 -33.12 -23.45
N GLY A 194 -0.33 -33.35 -23.40
CA GLY A 194 0.28 -34.59 -23.85
C GLY A 194 1.22 -34.47 -25.06
N GLU A 195 1.44 -33.26 -25.60
CA GLU A 195 2.42 -33.09 -26.67
C GLU A 195 3.84 -33.45 -26.20
N THR A 196 4.52 -34.25 -26.96
CA THR A 196 5.88 -34.76 -26.67
C THR A 196 6.93 -34.29 -27.65
N ASN A 197 6.49 -33.77 -28.81
CA ASN A 197 7.42 -33.35 -29.87
C ASN A 197 7.92 -31.91 -29.56
N PRO A 198 9.24 -31.73 -29.31
CA PRO A 198 9.82 -30.42 -29.05
C PRO A 198 9.58 -29.41 -30.16
N ALA A 199 9.60 -29.87 -31.43
CA ALA A 199 9.39 -29.00 -32.58
C ALA A 199 7.93 -28.50 -32.67
N ALA A 200 6.97 -29.35 -32.37
CA ALA A 200 5.56 -28.96 -32.27
C ALA A 200 5.33 -27.96 -31.15
N LEU A 201 5.92 -28.19 -29.96
CA LEU A 201 5.87 -27.27 -28.85
C LEU A 201 6.52 -25.92 -29.21
N ALA A 202 7.71 -25.91 -29.76
CA ALA A 202 8.45 -24.71 -30.18
C ALA A 202 7.67 -23.89 -31.23
N ALA A 203 6.93 -24.54 -32.14
CA ALA A 203 6.11 -23.87 -33.15
C ALA A 203 4.96 -23.02 -32.56
N LEU A 204 4.58 -23.25 -31.32
CA LEU A 204 3.56 -22.45 -30.61
C LEU A 204 4.10 -21.10 -30.10
N ALA A 205 5.40 -20.86 -30.21
CA ALA A 205 6.00 -19.59 -29.81
C ALA A 205 5.58 -18.45 -30.76
N ASP A 206 5.45 -17.26 -30.23
CA ASP A 206 5.21 -16.05 -31.01
C ASP A 206 6.49 -15.68 -31.81
N ARG A 207 6.34 -15.19 -33.03
CA ARG A 207 7.45 -14.75 -33.89
C ARG A 207 8.28 -13.61 -33.30
N ARG A 208 7.76 -12.89 -32.31
CA ARG A 208 8.44 -11.80 -31.58
C ARG A 208 9.35 -12.30 -30.47
N LEU A 209 9.31 -13.61 -30.16
CA LEU A 209 10.20 -14.19 -29.15
C LEU A 209 11.64 -14.09 -29.65
N ARG A 210 12.58 -13.68 -28.80
CA ARG A 210 13.99 -13.55 -29.17
C ARG A 210 14.68 -14.90 -29.37
N ALA A 211 14.22 -15.93 -28.69
CA ALA A 211 14.73 -17.28 -28.80
C ALA A 211 14.41 -17.86 -30.20
N THR A 212 15.37 -18.52 -30.81
CA THR A 212 15.16 -19.22 -32.09
C THR A 212 14.36 -20.50 -31.86
N GLN A 213 13.76 -21.01 -32.95
CA GLN A 213 13.03 -22.27 -32.89
C GLN A 213 13.93 -23.44 -32.42
N GLN A 214 15.19 -23.46 -32.89
CA GLN A 214 16.17 -24.48 -32.50
C GLN A 214 16.45 -24.42 -30.99
N GLN A 215 16.69 -23.22 -30.44
CA GLN A 215 16.90 -23.04 -29.00
C GLN A 215 15.71 -23.52 -28.18
N LEU A 216 14.48 -23.24 -28.64
CA LEU A 216 13.27 -23.71 -27.98
C LEU A 216 13.13 -25.24 -28.04
N CYS A 217 13.43 -25.84 -29.20
CA CYS A 217 13.47 -27.30 -29.37
C CYS A 217 14.45 -27.95 -28.38
N ASP A 218 15.66 -27.39 -28.28
CA ASP A 218 16.71 -27.90 -27.40
C ASP A 218 16.27 -27.79 -25.90
N ALA A 219 15.70 -26.64 -25.52
CA ALA A 219 15.20 -26.40 -24.15
C ALA A 219 14.00 -27.30 -23.77
N LEU A 220 13.21 -27.71 -24.76
CA LEU A 220 12.05 -28.59 -24.60
C LEU A 220 12.38 -30.06 -24.91
N GLY A 221 13.65 -30.41 -25.16
CA GLY A 221 14.07 -31.76 -25.57
C GLY A 221 13.62 -32.87 -24.63
N ALA A 222 13.59 -32.62 -23.32
CA ALA A 222 13.15 -33.57 -22.31
C ALA A 222 11.63 -33.88 -22.39
N SER A 223 10.84 -33.17 -23.20
CA SER A 223 9.41 -33.43 -23.38
C SER A 223 9.10 -34.82 -23.95
N LYS A 224 10.05 -35.40 -24.70
CA LYS A 224 9.94 -36.73 -25.31
C LYS A 224 9.74 -37.84 -24.29
N GLU A 225 10.42 -37.73 -23.15
CA GLU A 225 10.45 -38.72 -22.05
C GLU A 225 9.93 -38.14 -20.74
N LEU A 226 9.13 -37.08 -20.81
CA LEU A 226 8.63 -36.39 -19.64
C LEU A 226 7.77 -37.31 -18.77
N ASN A 227 8.17 -37.46 -17.50
CA ASN A 227 7.43 -38.25 -16.54
C ASN A 227 5.98 -37.68 -16.40
N PRO A 228 4.96 -38.55 -16.43
CA PRO A 228 3.56 -38.14 -16.32
C PRO A 228 3.24 -37.35 -15.04
N VAL A 229 4.01 -37.49 -13.97
CA VAL A 229 3.85 -36.70 -12.73
C VAL A 229 4.14 -35.24 -13.01
N TYR A 230 5.25 -34.88 -13.65
CA TYR A 230 5.59 -33.49 -13.96
C TYR A 230 4.57 -32.87 -14.90
N ARG A 231 4.08 -33.65 -15.89
CA ARG A 231 3.01 -33.20 -16.79
C ARG A 231 1.75 -32.81 -16.02
N ARG A 232 1.33 -33.63 -15.04
CA ARG A 232 0.19 -33.33 -14.17
C ARG A 232 0.45 -32.10 -13.31
N LEU A 233 1.64 -31.96 -12.74
CA LEU A 233 1.99 -30.79 -11.93
C LEU A 233 1.96 -29.49 -12.73
N VAL A 234 2.46 -29.49 -13.97
CA VAL A 234 2.34 -28.35 -14.90
C VAL A 234 0.89 -28.02 -15.19
N LYS A 235 0.04 -29.05 -15.45
CA LYS A 235 -1.40 -28.88 -15.68
C LYS A 235 -2.08 -28.23 -14.49
N MET A 236 -1.86 -28.74 -13.28
CA MET A 236 -2.42 -28.19 -12.04
C MET A 236 -2.00 -26.73 -11.83
N ALA A 237 -0.73 -26.40 -12.07
CA ALA A 237 -0.24 -25.03 -11.94
C ALA A 237 -0.90 -24.08 -12.95
N LEU A 238 -1.16 -24.52 -14.18
CA LEU A 238 -1.86 -23.72 -15.18
C LEU A 238 -3.35 -23.51 -14.85
N GLU A 239 -4.01 -24.51 -14.29
CA GLU A 239 -5.41 -24.42 -13.82
C GLU A 239 -5.52 -23.45 -12.63
N GLU A 240 -4.60 -23.56 -11.65
CA GLU A 240 -4.54 -22.64 -10.52
C GLU A 240 -4.26 -21.20 -10.98
N LEU A 241 -3.34 -21.00 -11.93
CA LEU A 241 -3.06 -19.70 -12.52
C LEU A 241 -4.32 -19.09 -13.17
N GLN A 242 -5.05 -19.87 -13.93
CA GLN A 242 -6.29 -19.41 -14.57
C GLN A 242 -7.31 -18.96 -13.52
N LEU A 243 -7.47 -19.70 -12.42
CA LEU A 243 -8.37 -19.35 -11.33
C LEU A 243 -7.94 -18.03 -10.65
N ILE A 244 -6.62 -17.87 -10.36
CA ILE A 244 -6.09 -16.64 -9.78
C ILE A 244 -6.39 -15.44 -10.68
N GLU A 245 -6.17 -15.58 -11.99
CA GLU A 245 -6.40 -14.49 -12.95
C GLU A 245 -7.89 -14.14 -13.07
N GLN A 246 -8.77 -15.11 -13.11
CA GLN A 246 -10.22 -14.87 -13.08
C GLN A 246 -10.67 -14.13 -11.81
N GLN A 247 -10.13 -14.51 -10.64
CA GLN A 247 -10.42 -13.82 -9.40
C GLN A 247 -9.86 -12.39 -9.39
N MET A 248 -8.68 -12.15 -9.98
CA MET A 248 -8.12 -10.80 -10.10
C MET A 248 -8.99 -9.92 -10.99
N ASP A 249 -9.46 -10.43 -12.12
CA ASP A 249 -10.34 -9.71 -13.04
C ASP A 249 -11.70 -9.36 -12.37
N GLN A 250 -12.28 -10.27 -11.59
CA GLN A 250 -13.48 -10.00 -10.81
C GLN A 250 -13.26 -8.85 -9.80
N LEU A 251 -12.13 -8.86 -9.08
CA LEU A 251 -11.79 -7.79 -8.14
C LEU A 251 -11.52 -6.46 -8.84
N ASP A 252 -11.04 -6.47 -10.10
CA ASP A 252 -10.85 -5.25 -10.89
C ASP A 252 -12.18 -4.61 -11.27
N HIS A 253 -13.18 -5.41 -11.63
CA HIS A 253 -14.53 -4.90 -11.85
C HIS A 253 -15.14 -4.37 -10.55
N GLU A 254 -15.07 -5.15 -9.46
CA GLU A 254 -15.59 -4.74 -8.15
C GLU A 254 -15.02 -3.41 -7.69
N ILE A 255 -13.69 -3.19 -7.77
CA ILE A 255 -13.09 -1.93 -7.34
C ILE A 255 -13.44 -0.76 -8.28
N ALA A 256 -13.62 -1.04 -9.58
CA ALA A 256 -14.03 -0.02 -10.54
C ALA A 256 -15.46 0.46 -10.24
N ASP A 257 -16.36 -0.45 -9.88
CA ASP A 257 -17.75 -0.15 -9.50
C ASP A 257 -17.79 0.63 -8.18
N LEU A 258 -17.07 0.16 -7.16
CA LEU A 258 -16.96 0.84 -5.86
C LEU A 258 -16.39 2.26 -5.96
N LEU A 259 -15.50 2.50 -6.91
CA LEU A 259 -14.87 3.82 -7.14
C LEU A 259 -15.53 4.61 -8.29
N SER A 260 -16.70 4.20 -8.78
CA SER A 260 -17.40 4.84 -9.90
C SER A 260 -17.65 6.34 -9.67
N GLN A 261 -17.96 6.76 -8.44
CA GLN A 261 -18.17 8.17 -8.08
C GLN A 261 -16.85 8.97 -7.99
N HIS A 262 -15.69 8.32 -8.01
CA HIS A 262 -14.37 8.92 -7.86
C HIS A 262 -13.54 8.91 -9.15
N GLN A 263 -14.17 8.73 -10.31
CA GLN A 263 -13.50 8.63 -11.62
C GLN A 263 -12.62 9.84 -11.94
N ILE A 264 -13.01 11.04 -11.52
CA ILE A 264 -12.20 12.25 -11.71
C ILE A 264 -10.86 12.15 -10.98
N ALA A 265 -10.85 11.62 -9.76
CA ALA A 265 -9.62 11.39 -8.99
C ALA A 265 -8.75 10.31 -9.65
N VAL A 266 -9.35 9.23 -10.14
CA VAL A 266 -8.66 8.17 -10.88
C VAL A 266 -7.99 8.75 -12.13
N GLN A 267 -8.73 9.48 -12.96
CA GLN A 267 -8.22 10.08 -14.21
C GLN A 267 -7.04 11.02 -13.96
N ARG A 268 -7.14 11.89 -12.94
CA ARG A 268 -6.04 12.81 -12.57
C ARG A 268 -4.78 12.07 -12.10
N LEU A 269 -4.92 10.98 -11.38
CA LEU A 269 -3.78 10.16 -10.97
C LEU A 269 -3.11 9.46 -12.16
N VAL A 270 -3.89 8.97 -13.11
CA VAL A 270 -3.38 8.28 -14.32
C VAL A 270 -2.59 9.22 -15.25
N GLU A 271 -2.81 10.55 -15.17
CA GLU A 271 -1.99 11.51 -15.89
C GLU A 271 -0.52 11.52 -15.45
N VAL A 272 -0.22 11.02 -14.25
CA VAL A 272 1.14 11.01 -13.70
C VAL A 272 1.95 9.87 -14.30
N PRO A 273 3.14 10.12 -14.89
CA PRO A 273 4.01 9.07 -15.38
C PRO A 273 4.29 8.00 -14.32
N GLY A 274 4.08 6.73 -14.69
CA GLY A 274 4.29 5.59 -13.82
C GLY A 274 3.07 5.18 -12.97
N LEU A 275 1.96 5.91 -13.04
CA LEU A 275 0.69 5.52 -12.45
C LEU A 275 -0.28 5.05 -13.54
N GLY A 276 -0.90 3.90 -13.35
CA GLY A 276 -2.00 3.39 -14.16
C GLY A 276 -3.30 3.33 -13.36
N VAL A 277 -4.38 2.88 -13.98
CA VAL A 277 -5.71 2.78 -13.34
C VAL A 277 -5.65 1.92 -12.07
N ASP A 278 -5.03 0.75 -12.13
CA ASP A 278 -4.86 -0.12 -10.97
C ASP A 278 -4.08 0.57 -9.82
N SER A 279 -3.03 1.30 -10.15
CA SER A 279 -2.28 2.10 -9.16
C SER A 279 -3.15 3.20 -8.55
N ALA A 280 -3.98 3.88 -9.36
CA ALA A 280 -4.89 4.92 -8.90
C ALA A 280 -5.94 4.35 -7.93
N HIS A 281 -6.54 3.20 -8.26
CA HIS A 281 -7.49 2.50 -7.38
C HIS A 281 -6.84 2.14 -6.03
N GLN A 282 -5.63 1.57 -6.04
CA GLN A 282 -4.89 1.25 -4.82
C GLN A 282 -4.56 2.49 -3.98
N ILE A 283 -4.17 3.60 -4.62
CA ILE A 283 -3.90 4.88 -3.94
C ILE A 283 -5.16 5.39 -3.25
N ILE A 284 -6.27 5.48 -3.98
CA ILE A 284 -7.54 5.98 -3.45
C ILE A 284 -8.02 5.12 -2.29
N ALA A 285 -7.91 3.80 -2.39
CA ALA A 285 -8.27 2.89 -1.31
C ALA A 285 -7.42 3.10 -0.04
N GLU A 286 -6.12 3.36 -0.18
CA GLU A 286 -5.24 3.54 0.98
C GLU A 286 -5.28 4.97 1.54
N VAL A 287 -5.41 5.99 0.71
CA VAL A 287 -5.27 7.40 1.08
C VAL A 287 -6.63 8.10 1.23
N GLY A 288 -7.67 7.60 0.57
CA GLY A 288 -8.97 8.26 0.40
C GLY A 288 -9.03 9.11 -0.88
N ALA A 289 -10.23 9.29 -1.43
CA ALA A 289 -10.42 9.98 -2.71
C ALA A 289 -10.03 11.48 -2.67
N ALA A 290 -10.07 12.11 -1.51
CA ALA A 290 -9.69 13.51 -1.29
C ALA A 290 -8.46 13.67 -0.39
N ALA A 291 -7.81 12.61 0.05
CA ALA A 291 -6.69 12.63 1.01
C ALA A 291 -6.97 13.52 2.25
N ALA A 292 -8.23 13.64 2.66
CA ALA A 292 -8.69 14.60 3.68
C ALA A 292 -8.07 14.35 5.07
N THR A 293 -7.71 13.10 5.36
CA THR A 293 -7.06 12.71 6.63
C THR A 293 -5.69 13.33 6.82
N PHE A 294 -5.03 13.74 5.72
CA PHE A 294 -3.66 14.24 5.77
C PHE A 294 -3.64 15.75 5.59
N PRO A 295 -3.33 16.52 6.66
CA PRO A 295 -3.32 17.99 6.61
C PRO A 295 -2.33 18.56 5.58
N SER A 296 -1.29 17.82 5.23
CA SER A 296 -0.32 18.23 4.21
C SER A 296 0.34 17.04 3.51
N GLU A 297 0.99 17.34 2.39
CA GLU A 297 1.81 16.39 1.64
C GLU A 297 2.93 15.75 2.49
N LYS A 298 3.42 16.47 3.52
CA LYS A 298 4.43 15.97 4.45
C LYS A 298 3.87 14.90 5.38
N HIS A 299 2.64 15.09 5.87
CA HIS A 299 1.96 14.12 6.73
C HIS A 299 1.69 12.82 5.97
N LEU A 300 1.24 12.90 4.71
CA LEU A 300 1.07 11.72 3.87
C LEU A 300 2.41 11.00 3.66
N ALA A 301 3.48 11.74 3.33
CA ALA A 301 4.80 11.16 3.09
C ALA A 301 5.39 10.49 4.34
N SER A 302 5.16 11.06 5.52
CA SER A 302 5.53 10.48 6.81
C SER A 302 4.74 9.20 7.10
N TRP A 303 3.42 9.23 6.94
CA TRP A 303 2.55 8.06 7.15
C TRP A 303 2.90 6.90 6.20
N VAL A 304 3.19 7.20 4.96
CA VAL A 304 3.68 6.19 4.00
C VAL A 304 5.07 5.69 4.37
N GLY A 305 5.88 6.50 5.05
CA GLY A 305 7.26 6.18 5.39
C GLY A 305 8.22 6.33 4.20
N VAL A 306 8.00 7.33 3.34
CA VAL A 306 8.90 7.64 2.21
C VAL A 306 9.81 8.84 2.50
N CYS A 307 9.71 9.43 3.68
CA CYS A 307 10.65 10.44 4.14
C CYS A 307 12.02 9.82 4.43
N PRO A 308 13.13 10.57 4.29
CA PRO A 308 14.40 10.17 4.87
C PRO A 308 14.26 9.97 6.38
N GLY A 309 14.93 8.99 6.96
CA GLY A 309 15.03 8.88 8.40
C GLY A 309 16.03 9.95 8.90
N GLU A 310 15.66 10.64 9.96
CA GLU A 310 16.52 11.56 10.69
C GLU A 310 16.76 10.97 12.09
N GLU A 311 17.60 9.94 12.16
CA GLU A 311 18.11 9.45 13.44
C GLU A 311 19.45 10.12 13.69
N GLU A 312 19.42 11.35 14.20
CA GLU A 312 20.58 12.12 14.60
C GLU A 312 20.65 12.16 16.13
N SER A 313 21.79 11.76 16.67
CA SER A 313 22.12 11.91 18.08
C SER A 313 23.46 12.63 18.21
N ALA A 314 23.49 13.75 18.93
CA ALA A 314 24.68 14.56 19.15
C ALA A 314 25.43 14.96 17.87
N GLY A 315 24.71 15.29 16.78
CA GLY A 315 25.31 15.70 15.50
C GLY A 315 25.80 14.53 14.64
N VAL A 316 25.60 13.29 15.07
CA VAL A 316 25.95 12.07 14.31
C VAL A 316 24.69 11.41 13.78
N SER A 317 24.55 11.34 12.45
CA SER A 317 23.47 10.60 11.81
C SER A 317 23.68 9.10 11.96
N ALA A 318 22.85 8.43 12.76
CA ALA A 318 22.96 7.01 13.04
C ALA A 318 22.36 6.15 11.92
N SER A 319 21.36 6.64 11.18
CA SER A 319 20.70 5.88 10.13
C SER A 319 19.98 6.78 9.12
N ASN A 320 20.21 6.51 7.83
CA ASN A 320 19.46 7.11 6.71
C ASN A 320 18.27 6.22 6.24
N ARG A 321 17.88 5.22 7.02
CA ARG A 321 16.78 4.34 6.66
C ARG A 321 15.46 5.08 6.81
N SER A 322 14.61 5.01 5.78
CA SER A 322 13.25 5.54 5.88
C SER A 322 12.44 4.78 6.94
N PRO A 323 11.59 5.48 7.72
CA PRO A 323 10.79 4.85 8.77
C PRO A 323 9.85 3.78 8.22
N LYS A 324 9.40 2.89 9.09
CA LYS A 324 8.32 1.96 8.77
C LYS A 324 7.04 2.76 8.56
N GLY A 325 6.30 2.46 7.49
CA GLY A 325 5.03 3.12 7.18
C GLY A 325 4.06 2.15 6.51
N ASN A 326 3.09 2.67 5.76
CA ASN A 326 2.12 1.83 5.06
C ASN A 326 2.80 0.98 3.98
N ARG A 327 2.87 -0.33 4.21
CA ARG A 327 3.58 -1.28 3.32
C ARG A 327 3.00 -1.34 1.90
N PHE A 328 1.68 -1.14 1.76
CA PHE A 328 1.00 -1.18 0.47
C PHE A 328 1.37 0.04 -0.38
N MET A 329 1.29 1.23 0.21
CA MET A 329 1.71 2.46 -0.45
C MET A 329 3.22 2.48 -0.75
N ARG A 330 4.06 1.99 0.17
CA ARG A 330 5.51 1.90 -0.06
C ARG A 330 5.84 1.03 -1.27
N ARG A 331 5.22 -0.15 -1.38
CA ARG A 331 5.38 -1.04 -2.52
C ARG A 331 4.92 -0.38 -3.81
N LEU A 332 3.72 0.18 -3.81
CA LEU A 332 3.12 0.84 -4.97
C LEU A 332 3.99 2.00 -5.46
N LEU A 333 4.42 2.88 -4.56
CA LEU A 333 5.27 4.02 -4.91
C LEU A 333 6.65 3.60 -5.42
N ASN A 334 7.21 2.51 -4.90
CA ASN A 334 8.45 1.95 -5.45
C ASN A 334 8.27 1.48 -6.90
N GLN A 335 7.20 0.73 -7.19
CA GLN A 335 6.88 0.28 -8.55
C GLN A 335 6.60 1.46 -9.48
N ALA A 336 5.78 2.42 -9.03
CA ALA A 336 5.47 3.63 -9.78
C ALA A 336 6.72 4.47 -10.08
N ALA A 337 7.62 4.63 -9.11
CA ALA A 337 8.88 5.35 -9.31
C ALA A 337 9.76 4.67 -10.36
N ASN A 338 9.90 3.33 -10.29
CA ASN A 338 10.64 2.56 -11.29
C ASN A 338 10.03 2.64 -12.71
N ALA A 339 8.71 2.79 -12.81
CA ALA A 339 8.04 3.02 -14.10
C ALA A 339 8.22 4.47 -14.57
N ALA A 340 8.03 5.45 -13.68
CA ALA A 340 8.12 6.87 -14.01
C ALA A 340 9.48 7.30 -14.54
N VAL A 341 10.58 6.76 -14.00
CA VAL A 341 11.94 7.08 -14.45
C VAL A 341 12.28 6.52 -15.82
N LYS A 342 11.47 5.60 -16.34
CA LYS A 342 11.63 5.04 -17.71
C LYS A 342 10.91 5.88 -18.77
N VAL A 343 10.03 6.81 -18.36
CA VAL A 343 9.33 7.71 -19.28
C VAL A 343 10.29 8.82 -19.70
N LYS A 344 10.77 8.73 -20.95
CA LYS A 344 11.75 9.67 -21.50
C LYS A 344 11.24 11.11 -21.51
N GLY A 345 12.08 12.04 -21.05
CA GLY A 345 11.76 13.46 -21.01
C GLY A 345 10.92 13.87 -19.81
N SER A 346 10.43 12.94 -18.98
CA SER A 346 9.68 13.28 -17.77
C SER A 346 10.58 13.93 -16.71
N ILE A 347 9.99 14.76 -15.86
CA ILE A 347 10.69 15.35 -14.71
C ILE A 347 11.27 14.24 -13.81
N PHE A 348 10.63 13.08 -13.72
CA PHE A 348 11.08 11.96 -12.90
C PHE A 348 12.37 11.33 -13.46
N GLU A 349 12.44 11.11 -14.78
CA GLU A 349 13.67 10.65 -15.44
C GLU A 349 14.82 11.62 -15.22
N ILE A 350 14.59 12.92 -15.49
CA ILE A 350 15.61 13.96 -15.38
C ILE A 350 16.16 14.07 -13.95
N VAL A 351 15.26 14.07 -12.96
CA VAL A 351 15.66 14.12 -11.54
C VAL A 351 16.39 12.86 -11.13
N PHE A 352 15.92 11.68 -11.56
CA PHE A 352 16.56 10.40 -11.28
C PHE A 352 18.00 10.37 -11.82
N ARG A 353 18.19 10.72 -13.10
CA ARG A 353 19.54 10.77 -13.70
C ARG A 353 20.49 11.71 -12.98
N ARG A 354 19.98 12.82 -12.46
CA ARG A 354 20.77 13.78 -11.65
C ARG A 354 21.17 13.22 -10.29
N LEU A 355 20.27 12.43 -9.66
CA LEU A 355 20.49 11.87 -8.33
C LEU A 355 21.33 10.60 -8.34
N LEU A 356 21.22 9.80 -9.41
CA LEU A 356 21.83 8.49 -9.54
C LEU A 356 23.35 8.45 -9.25
N PRO A 357 24.19 9.36 -9.78
CA PRO A 357 25.64 9.33 -9.54
C PRO A 357 26.02 9.60 -8.08
N ARG A 358 25.16 10.33 -7.34
CA ARG A 358 25.43 10.73 -5.95
C ARG A 358 24.84 9.79 -4.91
N LEU A 359 23.63 9.27 -5.17
CA LEU A 359 22.87 8.51 -4.18
C LEU A 359 22.85 7.01 -4.47
N GLY A 360 23.23 6.57 -5.67
CA GLY A 360 23.00 5.22 -6.14
C GLY A 360 21.53 4.96 -6.48
N TYR A 361 21.27 3.79 -7.10
CA TYR A 361 19.97 3.46 -7.68
C TYR A 361 18.83 3.46 -6.66
N GLN A 362 18.99 2.73 -5.55
CA GLN A 362 17.91 2.53 -4.58
C GLN A 362 17.46 3.84 -3.92
N GLN A 363 18.41 4.66 -3.48
CA GLN A 363 18.09 5.94 -2.84
C GLN A 363 17.52 6.94 -3.85
N ALA A 364 18.02 6.94 -5.09
CA ALA A 364 17.48 7.79 -6.15
C ALA A 364 16.01 7.43 -6.49
N ILE A 365 15.68 6.13 -6.62
CA ILE A 365 14.28 5.66 -6.81
C ILE A 365 13.41 6.08 -5.62
N TRP A 366 13.94 5.97 -4.39
CA TRP A 366 13.18 6.35 -3.19
C TRP A 366 12.90 7.85 -3.13
N ALA A 367 13.82 8.67 -3.60
CA ALA A 367 13.62 10.11 -3.76
C ALA A 367 12.53 10.44 -4.81
N ILE A 368 12.42 9.65 -5.88
CA ILE A 368 11.32 9.77 -6.83
C ILE A 368 10.00 9.34 -6.20
N ALA A 369 9.98 8.23 -5.46
CA ALA A 369 8.81 7.75 -4.72
C ALA A 369 8.29 8.82 -3.74
N HIS A 370 9.18 9.51 -3.03
CA HIS A 370 8.81 10.64 -2.17
C HIS A 370 8.16 11.79 -2.95
N ARG A 371 8.68 12.15 -4.14
CA ARG A 371 8.09 13.18 -5.01
C ARG A 371 6.71 12.77 -5.52
N LEU A 372 6.54 11.52 -5.95
CA LEU A 372 5.25 10.97 -6.36
C LEU A 372 4.24 11.02 -5.21
N CYS A 373 4.63 10.64 -4.00
CA CYS A 373 3.77 10.69 -2.83
C CYS A 373 3.22 12.11 -2.56
N ARG A 374 4.10 13.12 -2.61
CA ARG A 374 3.70 14.53 -2.44
C ARG A 374 2.79 15.02 -3.56
N LEU A 375 3.05 14.61 -4.80
CA LEU A 375 2.22 14.95 -5.95
C LEU A 375 0.83 14.31 -5.83
N ILE A 376 0.74 13.04 -5.42
CA ILE A 376 -0.53 12.34 -5.17
C ILE A 376 -1.39 13.13 -4.18
N TRP A 377 -0.82 13.60 -3.07
CA TRP A 377 -1.56 14.42 -2.12
C TRP A 377 -2.11 15.70 -2.78
N LYS A 378 -1.30 16.41 -3.56
CA LYS A 378 -1.76 17.64 -4.27
C LYS A 378 -2.88 17.34 -5.25
N ILE A 379 -2.78 16.26 -5.99
CA ILE A 379 -3.82 15.85 -6.95
C ILE A 379 -5.13 15.56 -6.22
N LEU A 380 -5.08 14.76 -5.16
CA LEU A 380 -6.27 14.33 -4.43
C LEU A 380 -6.86 15.45 -3.57
N HIS A 381 -6.02 16.18 -2.81
CA HIS A 381 -6.47 17.17 -1.83
C HIS A 381 -6.78 18.53 -2.45
N GLN A 382 -5.95 18.98 -3.39
CA GLN A 382 -6.11 20.30 -4.03
C GLN A 382 -6.82 20.22 -5.39
N GLY A 383 -7.09 19.02 -5.90
CA GLY A 383 -7.76 18.81 -7.17
C GLY A 383 -6.97 19.25 -8.40
N VAL A 384 -5.64 19.43 -8.28
CA VAL A 384 -4.79 19.84 -9.40
C VAL A 384 -4.61 18.72 -10.41
N ARG A 385 -4.37 19.06 -11.68
CA ARG A 385 -3.97 18.11 -12.72
C ARG A 385 -2.46 18.05 -12.83
N TYR A 386 -1.95 16.91 -13.29
CA TYR A 386 -0.55 16.78 -13.64
C TYR A 386 -0.25 17.58 -14.91
N ASP A 387 0.82 18.36 -14.86
CA ASP A 387 1.34 19.10 -16.00
C ASP A 387 2.86 18.90 -16.06
N GLU A 388 3.35 18.28 -17.15
CA GLU A 388 4.77 18.02 -17.35
C GLU A 388 5.49 19.32 -17.81
N ARG A 389 5.98 20.06 -16.84
CA ARG A 389 6.70 21.32 -17.09
C ARG A 389 8.21 21.13 -17.26
N GLY A 390 8.68 19.89 -17.20
CA GLY A 390 10.10 19.60 -17.14
C GLY A 390 10.77 20.11 -15.86
N PRO A 391 12.10 20.17 -15.79
CA PRO A 391 12.79 20.69 -14.63
C PRO A 391 12.55 22.19 -14.49
N ALA A 392 12.03 22.62 -13.35
CA ALA A 392 11.98 24.07 -13.01
C ALA A 392 13.42 24.62 -13.02
N VAL A 393 13.77 25.33 -14.07
CA VAL A 393 15.08 25.95 -14.19
C VAL A 393 14.98 27.34 -13.55
N SER A 394 15.48 27.50 -12.32
CA SER A 394 15.58 28.81 -11.71
C SER A 394 16.43 29.74 -12.60
N GLN A 395 16.18 31.05 -12.58
CA GLN A 395 16.99 32.01 -13.34
C GLN A 395 18.48 31.85 -13.08
N ARG A 396 18.86 31.56 -11.81
CA ARG A 396 20.26 31.27 -11.42
C ARG A 396 20.78 30.01 -12.10
N SER A 397 19.98 28.95 -12.20
CA SER A 397 20.34 27.70 -12.87
C SER A 397 20.42 27.87 -14.39
N ARG A 398 19.53 28.69 -14.99
CA ARG A 398 19.62 29.08 -16.41
C ARG A 398 20.94 29.80 -16.67
N GLY A 399 21.25 30.84 -15.89
CA GLY A 399 22.50 31.61 -16.04
C GLY A 399 23.75 30.74 -15.92
N ALA A 400 23.82 29.87 -14.91
CA ALA A 400 24.95 28.95 -14.71
C ALA A 400 25.08 27.96 -15.88
N ARG A 401 23.98 27.43 -16.41
CA ARG A 401 23.98 26.49 -17.55
C ARG A 401 24.39 27.20 -18.84
N THR A 402 23.87 28.40 -19.08
CA THR A 402 24.25 29.24 -20.24
C THR A 402 25.74 29.56 -20.18
N ALA A 403 26.25 30.02 -19.04
CA ALA A 403 27.68 30.32 -18.86
C ALA A 403 28.58 29.07 -19.05
N LYS A 404 28.09 27.88 -18.67
CA LYS A 404 28.83 26.62 -18.91
C LYS A 404 28.85 26.30 -20.41
N MET A 405 27.71 26.35 -21.10
CA MET A 405 27.64 26.10 -22.55
C MET A 405 28.49 27.08 -23.37
N ILE A 406 28.48 28.37 -22.99
CA ILE A 406 29.33 29.37 -23.65
C ILE A 406 30.82 29.03 -23.47
N ARG A 407 31.22 28.63 -22.28
CA ARG A 407 32.62 28.20 -22.02
C ARG A 407 32.99 26.98 -22.84
N GLU A 408 32.15 25.98 -22.92
CA GLU A 408 32.38 24.77 -23.72
C GLU A 408 32.50 25.11 -25.22
N LEU A 409 31.59 25.92 -25.76
CA LEU A 409 31.66 26.34 -27.17
C LEU A 409 32.90 27.20 -27.47
N ARG A 410 33.25 28.11 -26.56
CA ARG A 410 34.49 28.89 -26.73
C ARG A 410 35.74 28.04 -26.65
N SER A 411 35.78 26.99 -25.81
CA SER A 411 36.93 26.06 -25.76
C SER A 411 37.07 25.21 -27.04
N LEU A 412 35.95 25.06 -27.79
CA LEU A 412 35.94 24.43 -29.11
C LEU A 412 36.24 25.39 -30.29
N GLY A 413 36.57 26.68 -29.97
CA GLY A 413 36.95 27.70 -30.98
C GLY A 413 35.75 28.49 -31.56
N TYR A 414 34.55 28.32 -31.05
CA TYR A 414 33.39 29.08 -31.53
C TYR A 414 33.26 30.45 -30.86
N ASN A 415 32.94 31.49 -31.67
CA ASN A 415 32.55 32.79 -31.15
C ASN A 415 31.06 32.79 -30.84
N VAL A 416 30.70 32.98 -29.56
CA VAL A 416 29.29 32.83 -29.09
C VAL A 416 28.74 34.19 -28.70
N GLU A 417 27.72 34.64 -29.43
CA GLU A 417 26.89 35.82 -29.11
C GLU A 417 25.52 35.37 -28.61
N LEU A 418 25.07 36.01 -27.52
CA LEU A 418 23.72 35.75 -26.98
C LEU A 418 22.72 36.71 -27.60
N THR A 419 21.93 36.24 -28.55
CA THR A 419 20.72 36.93 -29.02
C THR A 419 19.53 36.44 -28.18
N GLY A 420 18.96 37.34 -27.36
CA GLY A 420 17.72 37.05 -26.62
C GLY A 420 16.55 36.92 -27.57
N ASN A 421 15.75 35.83 -27.50
CA ASN A 421 14.44 35.85 -28.14
C ASN A 421 13.58 36.89 -27.42
N PRO A 422 12.95 37.83 -28.13
CA PRO A 422 11.95 38.68 -27.52
C PRO A 422 10.79 37.80 -26.99
N ALA A 423 10.33 38.10 -25.76
CA ALA A 423 9.29 37.38 -25.03
C ALA A 423 7.94 37.49 -25.74
#